data_1aeab037bf7a5c0139e0f5339d8a24bc
#
_entry.id   1aeab037bf7a5c0139e0f5339d8a24bc
#
_cell.length_a   1.000
_cell.length_b   1.000
_cell.length_c   1.000
_cell.angle_alpha   90.00
_cell.angle_beta   90.00
_cell.angle_gamma   90.00
#
_symmetry.space_group_name_H-M   'P 1'
#
loop_
_entity.id
_entity.type
_entity.pdbx_description
1 polymer ?
#
loop_
_entity_poly.entity_id
_entity_poly.type
_entity_poly.pdbx_seq_one_letter_code
_entity_poly.pdbx_strand_id
1 'polypeptide(L)'
;MSTVVDFVIGQINRTRDLNRQPFDHATSVATPHGRWGIVHYGIMVPNLPDPFRFFDAIVILGTARAPIFGKRSLAAGDPGDSAWILTGSAVTPNGFEQYSIADQCDMSDDGAHLRFGDQLAIDRTISGITLSASRPQASVQLTLNPTSAVSHFAHIPGVYDHWSVLCQAEGTFTAGDNSLTRKTLCTYEYARAVNLPLPFLFFTYQILNVDEKTQVLMTEVLGPAGLPVHRGAYIRDVDGAATTHTRGYEHTVHEYCPDQLTTPDGHKMRMPKRFGWRVAGDDGAELITIDGTSNDDFAYGLGTGYAGSYHYTGRFRDAPIAGTGYIEWIDRR
;
A
#
# COMPACT_ATOMS: atom_id res chain seq x y z
N MET A 1 7.94 5.23 -27.69
CA MET A 1 7.48 4.70 -26.39
C MET A 1 8.64 4.23 -25.50
N SER A 2 9.70 3.66 -26.05
CA SER A 2 10.85 3.16 -25.25
C SER A 2 11.53 4.28 -24.42
N THR A 3 11.79 5.43 -24.97
CA THR A 3 12.56 6.53 -24.33
C THR A 3 11.89 7.10 -23.06
N VAL A 4 10.55 7.17 -22.99
CA VAL A 4 9.84 7.67 -21.80
C VAL A 4 9.84 6.62 -20.70
N VAL A 5 9.63 5.36 -21.06
CA VAL A 5 9.67 4.24 -20.11
C VAL A 5 11.08 4.08 -19.54
N ASP A 6 12.11 4.14 -20.38
CA ASP A 6 13.52 4.06 -19.95
C ASP A 6 13.90 5.23 -19.03
N PHE A 7 13.38 6.44 -19.32
CA PHE A 7 13.57 7.59 -18.45
C PHE A 7 12.92 7.38 -17.08
N VAL A 8 11.66 6.92 -17.04
CA VAL A 8 10.92 6.66 -15.80
C VAL A 8 11.64 5.59 -14.97
N ILE A 9 12.03 4.47 -15.60
CA ILE A 9 12.79 3.40 -14.94
C ILE A 9 14.12 3.95 -14.40
N GLY A 10 14.82 4.77 -15.18
CA GLY A 10 16.06 5.41 -14.74
C GLY A 10 15.88 6.32 -13.53
N GLN A 11 14.77 7.07 -13.46
CA GLN A 11 14.45 7.92 -12.28
C GLN A 11 14.07 7.06 -11.06
N ILE A 12 13.26 6.02 -11.23
CA ILE A 12 12.92 5.07 -10.16
C ILE A 12 14.20 4.45 -9.57
N ASN A 13 15.16 4.07 -10.41
CA ASN A 13 16.43 3.51 -9.94
C ASN A 13 17.27 4.51 -9.12
N ARG A 14 17.18 5.81 -9.40
CA ARG A 14 17.90 6.87 -8.64
C ARG A 14 17.29 7.10 -7.26
N THR A 15 16.04 6.73 -7.02
CA THR A 15 15.39 6.91 -5.70
C THR A 15 16.01 6.06 -4.61
N ARG A 16 16.78 5.02 -4.96
CA ARG A 16 17.44 4.14 -3.99
C ARG A 16 18.37 4.86 -3.03
N ASP A 17 19.00 5.93 -3.48
CA ASP A 17 19.90 6.70 -2.62
C ASP A 17 19.13 7.47 -1.54
N LEU A 18 17.85 7.79 -1.78
CA LEU A 18 16.97 8.40 -0.79
C LEU A 18 16.64 7.45 0.35
N ASN A 19 16.59 6.14 0.11
CA ASN A 19 16.31 5.12 1.13
C ASN A 19 17.41 4.98 2.18
N ARG A 20 18.56 5.59 1.96
CA ARG A 20 19.67 5.67 2.94
C ARG A 20 19.55 6.88 3.86
N GLN A 21 18.65 7.80 3.55
CA GLN A 21 18.40 8.98 4.36
C GLN A 21 17.29 8.71 5.37
N PRO A 22 17.36 9.24 6.58
CA PRO A 22 16.27 9.16 7.53
C PRO A 22 15.04 9.88 7.01
N PHE A 23 13.87 9.43 7.42
CA PHE A 23 12.60 10.11 7.11
C PHE A 23 12.60 11.52 7.70
N ASP A 24 12.30 12.49 6.85
CA ASP A 24 12.06 13.86 7.29
C ASP A 24 10.59 14.03 7.67
N HIS A 25 10.32 14.19 8.97
CA HIS A 25 8.95 14.38 9.49
C HIS A 25 8.29 15.66 8.99
N ALA A 26 9.06 16.61 8.43
CA ALA A 26 8.53 17.80 7.76
C ALA A 26 8.14 17.57 6.31
N THR A 27 8.33 16.33 5.78
CA THR A 27 7.94 16.00 4.40
C THR A 27 6.47 16.32 4.17
N SER A 28 6.18 17.12 3.12
CA SER A 28 4.84 17.55 2.77
C SER A 28 3.98 16.36 2.32
N VAL A 29 2.76 16.30 2.83
CA VAL A 29 1.71 15.34 2.45
C VAL A 29 0.47 16.06 1.92
N ALA A 30 0.64 17.19 1.28
CA ALA A 30 -0.42 18.08 0.80
C ALA A 30 -1.47 17.35 -0.05
N THR A 31 -2.72 17.80 0.05
CA THR A 31 -3.86 17.34 -0.75
C THR A 31 -3.69 17.70 -2.24
N PRO A 32 -4.52 17.18 -3.15
CA PRO A 32 -4.42 17.50 -4.59
C PRO A 32 -4.54 19.01 -4.83
N HIS A 33 -3.51 19.59 -5.44
CA HIS A 33 -3.52 21.00 -5.84
C HIS A 33 -2.58 21.24 -7.03
N GLY A 34 -2.83 22.29 -7.80
CA GLY A 34 -2.01 22.68 -8.93
C GLY A 34 -1.90 21.56 -9.98
N ARG A 35 -0.67 21.10 -10.23
CA ARG A 35 -0.39 20.04 -11.23
C ARG A 35 -0.70 18.62 -10.74
N TRP A 36 -0.85 18.42 -9.44
CA TRP A 36 -1.04 17.11 -8.85
C TRP A 36 -2.49 16.66 -9.01
N GLY A 37 -2.73 15.73 -9.92
CA GLY A 37 -4.07 15.24 -10.26
C GLY A 37 -4.53 14.06 -9.42
N ILE A 38 -3.62 13.39 -8.70
CA ILE A 38 -3.91 12.29 -7.81
C ILE A 38 -3.01 12.36 -6.58
N VAL A 39 -3.61 12.11 -5.42
CA VAL A 39 -2.90 11.92 -4.15
C VAL A 39 -3.40 10.65 -3.48
N HIS A 40 -2.49 9.93 -2.85
CA HIS A 40 -2.78 8.71 -2.10
C HIS A 40 -2.22 8.83 -0.68
N TYR A 41 -3.02 8.40 0.29
CA TYR A 41 -2.60 8.12 1.67
C TYR A 41 -2.92 6.67 1.99
N GLY A 42 -1.99 5.97 2.63
CA GLY A 42 -2.15 4.58 3.03
C GLY A 42 -1.70 4.35 4.48
N ILE A 43 -2.48 3.61 5.24
CA ILE A 43 -2.09 3.05 6.53
C ILE A 43 -2.40 1.58 6.51
N MET A 44 -1.37 0.73 6.56
CA MET A 44 -1.50 -0.72 6.50
C MET A 44 -0.88 -1.35 7.75
N VAL A 45 -1.67 -2.15 8.45
CA VAL A 45 -1.29 -2.90 9.63
C VAL A 45 -1.34 -4.39 9.29
N PRO A 46 -0.21 -5.02 8.94
CA PRO A 46 -0.17 -6.46 8.69
C PRO A 46 -0.14 -7.24 10.02
N ASN A 47 -0.33 -8.56 9.94
CA ASN A 47 -0.06 -9.51 11.01
C ASN A 47 -0.86 -9.24 12.30
N LEU A 48 -2.13 -8.86 12.15
CA LEU A 48 -3.05 -8.90 13.28
C LEU A 48 -3.49 -10.35 13.55
N PRO A 49 -3.78 -10.72 14.81
CA PRO A 49 -4.39 -12.02 15.12
C PRO A 49 -5.74 -12.21 14.45
N ASP A 50 -6.13 -13.49 14.26
CA ASP A 50 -7.51 -13.82 13.91
C ASP A 50 -8.49 -13.20 14.94
N PRO A 51 -9.65 -12.74 14.48
CA PRO A 51 -10.17 -12.84 13.13
C PRO A 51 -9.78 -11.63 12.22
N PHE A 52 -9.09 -10.62 12.72
CA PHE A 52 -8.80 -9.37 12.01
C PHE A 52 -7.78 -9.56 10.87
N ARG A 53 -6.70 -10.30 11.09
CA ARG A 53 -5.56 -10.61 10.22
C ARG A 53 -4.76 -9.40 9.73
N PHE A 54 -5.42 -8.35 9.28
CA PHE A 54 -4.84 -7.08 8.86
C PHE A 54 -5.84 -5.93 9.10
N PHE A 55 -5.35 -4.72 8.97
CA PHE A 55 -6.18 -3.53 8.78
C PHE A 55 -5.56 -2.66 7.71
N ASP A 56 -6.37 -2.09 6.85
CA ASP A 56 -5.97 -1.06 5.91
C ASP A 56 -6.90 0.16 5.96
N ALA A 57 -6.32 1.32 5.69
CA ALA A 57 -7.02 2.55 5.33
C ALA A 57 -6.32 3.14 4.12
N ILE A 58 -6.95 3.03 2.96
CA ILE A 58 -6.44 3.49 1.67
C ILE A 58 -7.32 4.64 1.20
N VAL A 59 -6.68 5.79 0.96
CA VAL A 59 -7.32 7.00 0.43
C VAL A 59 -6.72 7.31 -0.93
N ILE A 60 -7.55 7.51 -1.94
CA ILE A 60 -7.14 8.01 -3.25
C ILE A 60 -7.99 9.22 -3.58
N LEU A 61 -7.36 10.38 -3.71
CA LEU A 61 -7.98 11.66 -4.06
C LEU A 61 -7.70 11.99 -5.53
N GLY A 62 -8.73 12.40 -6.26
CA GLY A 62 -8.63 12.69 -7.68
C GLY A 62 -8.55 11.43 -8.55
N THR A 63 -7.99 11.55 -9.74
CA THR A 63 -7.89 10.44 -10.71
C THR A 63 -6.55 10.37 -11.38
N ALA A 64 -6.12 9.13 -11.68
CA ALA A 64 -4.99 8.85 -12.55
C ALA A 64 -5.45 8.29 -13.89
N ARG A 65 -4.63 8.46 -14.93
CA ARG A 65 -4.86 7.86 -16.26
C ARG A 65 -4.11 6.52 -16.45
N ALA A 66 -3.47 6.02 -15.40
CA ALA A 66 -2.84 4.70 -15.40
C ALA A 66 -3.93 3.62 -15.20
N PRO A 67 -3.92 2.50 -15.96
CA PRO A 67 -4.95 1.45 -15.85
C PRO A 67 -5.13 0.90 -14.44
N ILE A 68 -4.06 0.74 -13.66
CA ILE A 68 -4.11 0.27 -12.28
C ILE A 68 -4.75 1.27 -11.30
N PHE A 69 -4.81 2.57 -11.67
CA PHE A 69 -5.42 3.64 -10.86
C PHE A 69 -6.53 4.39 -11.60
N GLY A 70 -6.84 4.00 -12.84
CA GLY A 70 -7.83 4.65 -13.69
C GLY A 70 -9.25 4.38 -13.22
N LYS A 71 -9.82 5.32 -12.46
CA LYS A 71 -11.17 5.18 -11.89
C LYS A 71 -12.22 6.10 -12.53
N ARG A 72 -11.91 6.75 -13.64
CA ARG A 72 -12.84 7.71 -14.28
C ARG A 72 -14.22 7.10 -14.61
N SER A 73 -14.25 5.81 -14.95
CA SER A 73 -15.50 5.09 -15.24
C SER A 73 -16.35 4.79 -14.00
N LEU A 74 -15.78 4.92 -12.81
CA LEU A 74 -16.45 4.61 -11.56
C LEU A 74 -16.83 5.87 -10.77
N ALA A 75 -16.36 7.06 -11.20
CA ALA A 75 -16.72 8.30 -10.55
C ALA A 75 -18.21 8.61 -10.76
N ALA A 76 -18.94 8.86 -9.68
CA ALA A 76 -20.35 9.22 -9.72
C ALA A 76 -20.58 10.65 -10.25
N GLY A 77 -19.53 11.47 -10.37
CA GLY A 77 -19.56 12.87 -10.80
C GLY A 77 -18.25 13.27 -11.49
N ASP A 78 -17.73 14.46 -11.18
CA ASP A 78 -16.43 14.91 -11.69
C ASP A 78 -15.32 14.00 -11.13
N PRO A 79 -14.55 13.34 -11.97
CA PRO A 79 -13.44 12.50 -11.51
C PRO A 79 -12.39 13.26 -10.69
N GLY A 80 -12.23 14.57 -10.90
CA GLY A 80 -11.32 15.42 -10.11
C GLY A 80 -11.82 15.69 -8.70
N ASP A 81 -13.13 15.59 -8.48
CA ASP A 81 -13.80 15.79 -7.19
C ASP A 81 -14.08 14.45 -6.46
N SER A 82 -13.32 13.42 -6.73
CA SER A 82 -13.56 12.08 -6.17
C SER A 82 -12.54 11.71 -5.11
N ALA A 83 -13.03 11.32 -3.93
CA ALA A 83 -12.28 10.63 -2.90
C ALA A 83 -12.75 9.17 -2.81
N TRP A 84 -11.79 8.25 -2.83
CA TRP A 84 -12.00 6.79 -2.80
C TRP A 84 -11.36 6.25 -1.56
N ILE A 85 -12.18 5.66 -0.69
CA ILE A 85 -11.74 5.22 0.63
C ILE A 85 -11.98 3.72 0.74
N LEU A 86 -10.95 2.99 1.09
CA LEU A 86 -11.06 1.61 1.57
C LEU A 86 -10.64 1.60 3.03
N THR A 87 -11.48 1.13 3.91
CA THR A 87 -11.10 0.76 5.28
C THR A 87 -11.54 -0.67 5.52
N GLY A 88 -10.61 -1.56 5.84
CA GLY A 88 -10.91 -2.98 5.88
C GLY A 88 -10.04 -3.79 6.80
N SER A 89 -10.55 -4.99 7.07
CA SER A 89 -9.85 -6.10 7.69
C SER A 89 -10.50 -7.38 7.19
N ALA A 90 -9.98 -8.54 7.54
CA ALA A 90 -10.57 -9.82 7.13
C ALA A 90 -12.02 -10.00 7.59
N VAL A 91 -12.43 -9.33 8.67
CA VAL A 91 -13.81 -9.37 9.21
C VAL A 91 -14.70 -8.23 8.74
N THR A 92 -14.15 -7.28 7.98
CA THR A 92 -14.89 -6.10 7.46
C THR A 92 -14.58 -5.87 5.98
N PRO A 93 -14.86 -6.84 5.07
CA PRO A 93 -14.35 -6.83 3.70
C PRO A 93 -14.98 -5.76 2.79
N ASN A 94 -16.14 -5.21 3.14
CA ASN A 94 -16.89 -4.27 2.30
C ASN A 94 -16.65 -2.81 2.74
N GLY A 95 -15.38 -2.42 2.84
CA GLY A 95 -14.94 -1.12 3.35
C GLY A 95 -14.82 0.00 2.33
N PHE A 96 -15.19 -0.24 1.08
CA PHE A 96 -15.02 0.73 0.01
C PHE A 96 -16.18 1.74 -0.03
N GLU A 97 -15.84 3.02 0.02
CA GLU A 97 -16.76 4.14 -0.07
C GLU A 97 -16.21 5.21 -1.02
N GLN A 98 -17.14 6.00 -1.57
CA GLN A 98 -16.85 7.13 -2.45
C GLN A 98 -17.44 8.41 -1.89
N TYR A 99 -16.67 9.50 -1.98
CA TYR A 99 -17.08 10.83 -1.53
C TYR A 99 -16.81 11.89 -2.60
N SER A 100 -17.61 12.95 -2.64
CA SER A 100 -17.25 14.21 -3.27
C SER A 100 -16.25 14.92 -2.33
N ILE A 101 -15.11 15.33 -2.88
CA ILE A 101 -14.11 16.09 -2.10
C ILE A 101 -14.71 17.41 -1.62
N ALA A 102 -15.42 18.12 -2.50
CA ALA A 102 -15.97 19.43 -2.20
C ALA A 102 -17.11 19.40 -1.17
N ASP A 103 -17.96 18.36 -1.21
CA ASP A 103 -19.21 18.34 -0.44
C ASP A 103 -19.14 17.48 0.83
N GLN A 104 -18.25 16.47 0.86
CA GLN A 104 -18.27 15.41 1.86
C GLN A 104 -16.93 15.18 2.57
N CYS A 105 -15.88 15.91 2.16
CA CYS A 105 -14.57 15.81 2.79
C CYS A 105 -14.20 17.14 3.46
N ASP A 106 -13.51 17.05 4.59
CA ASP A 106 -12.88 18.19 5.26
C ASP A 106 -11.38 17.91 5.35
N MET A 107 -10.58 18.72 4.65
CA MET A 107 -9.15 18.48 4.50
C MET A 107 -8.38 19.79 4.54
N SER A 108 -7.30 19.81 5.34
CA SER A 108 -6.34 20.92 5.27
C SER A 108 -5.45 20.81 4.03
N ASP A 109 -5.01 21.95 3.49
CA ASP A 109 -4.16 22.03 2.29
C ASP A 109 -2.83 21.27 2.45
N ASP A 110 -2.31 21.22 3.68
CA ASP A 110 -1.06 20.54 4.03
C ASP A 110 -1.23 19.04 4.29
N GLY A 111 -2.48 18.52 4.27
CA GLY A 111 -2.80 17.11 4.55
C GLY A 111 -2.63 16.72 6.01
N ALA A 112 -2.52 17.70 6.93
CA ALA A 112 -2.41 17.43 8.36
C ALA A 112 -3.73 16.99 9.00
N HIS A 113 -4.84 17.38 8.38
CA HIS A 113 -6.19 17.06 8.81
C HIS A 113 -7.00 16.51 7.63
N LEU A 114 -7.47 15.28 7.72
CA LEU A 114 -8.23 14.62 6.67
C LEU A 114 -9.48 13.97 7.28
N ARG A 115 -10.66 14.29 6.72
CA ARG A 115 -11.96 13.70 7.09
C ARG A 115 -12.71 13.29 5.83
N PHE A 116 -13.25 12.08 5.83
CA PHE A 116 -13.99 11.49 4.72
C PHE A 116 -15.34 10.99 5.25
N GLY A 117 -16.37 11.82 5.10
CA GLY A 117 -17.66 11.59 5.73
C GLY A 117 -17.49 11.30 7.23
N ASP A 118 -18.25 10.32 7.72
CA ASP A 118 -18.15 9.82 9.10
C ASP A 118 -17.25 8.56 9.19
N GLN A 119 -16.69 8.11 8.06
CA GLN A 119 -16.01 6.81 7.98
C GLN A 119 -14.56 6.88 8.42
N LEU A 120 -13.80 7.90 8.00
CA LEU A 120 -12.36 7.93 8.20
C LEU A 120 -11.89 9.33 8.57
N ALA A 121 -11.06 9.38 9.61
CA ALA A 121 -10.36 10.55 10.05
C ALA A 121 -8.87 10.24 10.22
N ILE A 122 -8.00 11.11 9.70
CA ILE A 122 -6.55 11.03 9.86
C ILE A 122 -6.04 12.41 10.29
N ASP A 123 -5.35 12.48 11.41
CA ASP A 123 -4.68 13.70 11.88
C ASP A 123 -3.19 13.46 11.99
N ARG A 124 -2.38 14.34 11.42
CA ARG A 124 -0.93 14.33 11.47
C ARG A 124 -0.41 15.52 12.24
N THR A 125 0.44 15.26 13.21
CA THR A 125 1.16 16.27 13.98
C THR A 125 2.65 15.99 13.95
N ILE A 126 3.46 16.90 14.51
CA ILE A 126 4.91 16.67 14.67
C ILE A 126 5.20 15.46 15.58
N SER A 127 4.28 15.11 16.47
CA SER A 127 4.43 14.03 17.45
C SER A 127 3.92 12.67 16.98
N GLY A 128 3.21 12.61 15.86
CA GLY A 128 2.66 11.36 15.34
C GLY A 128 1.41 11.53 14.49
N ILE A 129 0.79 10.41 14.18
CA ILE A 129 -0.39 10.34 13.35
C ILE A 129 -1.47 9.60 14.14
N THR A 130 -2.70 10.10 14.14
CA THR A 130 -3.85 9.37 14.65
C THR A 130 -4.80 9.03 13.51
N LEU A 131 -5.40 7.85 13.59
CA LEU A 131 -6.44 7.39 12.67
C LEU A 131 -7.65 6.96 13.48
N SER A 132 -8.82 7.38 13.03
CA SER A 132 -10.12 6.89 13.49
C SER A 132 -10.92 6.42 12.29
N ALA A 133 -11.28 5.15 12.25
CA ALA A 133 -12.20 4.60 11.25
C ALA A 133 -13.45 4.06 11.94
N SER A 134 -14.62 4.36 11.38
CA SER A 134 -15.91 3.96 11.94
C SER A 134 -16.84 3.46 10.84
N ARG A 135 -17.46 2.31 11.09
CA ARG A 135 -18.44 1.69 10.18
C ARG A 135 -19.53 1.01 11.02
N PRO A 136 -20.69 0.70 10.45
CA PRO A 136 -21.66 -0.10 11.15
C PRO A 136 -21.02 -1.37 11.72
N GLN A 137 -21.05 -1.54 13.05
CA GLN A 137 -20.51 -2.68 13.79
C GLN A 137 -18.98 -2.86 13.76
N ALA A 138 -18.22 -1.89 13.29
CA ALA A 138 -16.76 -1.95 13.32
C ALA A 138 -16.14 -0.57 13.58
N SER A 139 -15.07 -0.52 14.35
CA SER A 139 -14.28 0.70 14.53
C SER A 139 -12.81 0.40 14.73
N VAL A 140 -11.96 1.36 14.36
CA VAL A 140 -10.52 1.30 14.57
C VAL A 140 -10.04 2.64 15.08
N GLN A 141 -9.22 2.61 16.11
CA GLN A 141 -8.51 3.77 16.65
C GLN A 141 -7.02 3.44 16.68
N LEU A 142 -6.21 4.19 15.97
CA LEU A 142 -4.77 3.98 15.90
C LEU A 142 -4.00 5.25 16.26
N THR A 143 -2.90 5.07 16.96
CA THR A 143 -1.84 6.07 17.10
C THR A 143 -0.57 5.49 16.47
N LEU A 144 0.03 6.23 15.54
CA LEU A 144 1.22 5.83 14.81
C LEU A 144 2.36 6.80 15.16
N ASN A 145 3.52 6.22 15.45
CA ASN A 145 4.76 6.93 15.66
C ASN A 145 5.72 6.59 14.50
N PRO A 146 5.86 7.47 13.50
CA PRO A 146 6.79 7.23 12.40
C PRO A 146 8.23 7.11 12.91
N THR A 147 8.96 6.14 12.37
CA THR A 147 10.41 5.97 12.60
C THR A 147 11.20 6.75 11.55
N SER A 148 12.54 6.64 11.58
CA SER A 148 13.38 7.18 10.50
C SER A 148 13.44 6.26 9.27
N ALA A 149 12.93 5.02 9.34
CA ALA A 149 13.03 4.04 8.25
C ALA A 149 11.97 4.30 7.17
N VAL A 150 12.37 4.85 6.04
CA VAL A 150 11.53 5.18 4.90
C VAL A 150 11.92 4.38 3.67
N SER A 151 10.94 4.00 2.87
CA SER A 151 11.10 3.41 1.55
C SER A 151 10.54 4.35 0.50
N HIS A 152 11.39 4.89 -0.36
CA HIS A 152 10.98 5.65 -1.55
C HIS A 152 10.86 4.69 -2.74
N PHE A 153 9.66 4.58 -3.30
CA PHE A 153 9.40 3.77 -4.49
C PHE A 153 9.66 4.57 -5.76
N ALA A 154 9.30 5.86 -5.75
CA ALA A 154 9.55 6.77 -6.84
C ALA A 154 9.76 8.20 -6.33
N HIS A 155 10.75 8.89 -6.90
CA HIS A 155 10.93 10.31 -6.74
C HIS A 155 11.33 10.90 -8.09
N ILE A 156 10.34 11.42 -8.82
CA ILE A 156 10.52 12.11 -10.10
C ILE A 156 10.07 13.54 -9.88
N PRO A 157 11.02 14.49 -9.70
CA PRO A 157 10.70 15.86 -9.32
C PRO A 157 9.62 16.48 -10.17
N GLY A 158 8.54 16.96 -9.55
CA GLY A 158 7.40 17.60 -10.20
C GLY A 158 6.51 16.68 -11.03
N VAL A 159 6.69 15.34 -11.00
CA VAL A 159 5.93 14.36 -11.78
C VAL A 159 5.32 13.28 -10.89
N TYR A 160 6.11 12.64 -10.03
CA TYR A 160 5.64 11.53 -9.18
C TYR A 160 6.51 11.38 -7.95
N ASP A 161 5.89 11.43 -6.80
CA ASP A 161 6.49 11.10 -5.51
C ASP A 161 5.71 9.95 -4.88
N HIS A 162 6.41 8.94 -4.36
CA HIS A 162 5.80 7.83 -3.64
C HIS A 162 6.77 7.28 -2.60
N TRP A 163 6.38 7.34 -1.35
CA TRP A 163 7.17 6.83 -0.23
C TRP A 163 6.28 6.20 0.85
N SER A 164 6.90 5.38 1.67
CA SER A 164 6.28 4.65 2.75
C SER A 164 7.22 4.64 3.96
N VAL A 165 6.76 5.08 5.12
CA VAL A 165 7.54 5.09 6.36
C VAL A 165 7.06 3.98 7.30
N LEU A 166 8.03 3.30 7.95
CA LEU A 166 7.73 2.36 9.03
C LEU A 166 7.27 3.13 10.25
N CYS A 167 6.16 2.69 10.85
CA CYS A 167 5.62 3.24 12.08
C CYS A 167 5.49 2.16 13.15
N GLN A 168 5.72 2.54 14.40
CA GLN A 168 5.22 1.80 15.55
C GLN A 168 3.79 2.26 15.81
N ALA A 169 2.85 1.33 15.89
CA ALA A 169 1.45 1.62 16.09
C ALA A 169 0.93 1.00 17.38
N GLU A 170 0.02 1.70 18.02
CA GLU A 170 -0.83 1.17 19.08
C GLU A 170 -2.28 1.48 18.76
N GLY A 171 -3.16 0.50 18.89
CA GLY A 171 -4.55 0.74 18.57
C GLY A 171 -5.51 -0.34 19.00
N THR A 172 -6.79 0.01 18.90
CA THR A 172 -7.93 -0.85 19.19
C THR A 172 -8.75 -1.06 17.93
N PHE A 173 -9.03 -2.32 17.65
CA PHE A 173 -9.84 -2.78 16.52
C PHE A 173 -11.08 -3.47 17.07
N THR A 174 -12.26 -3.10 16.58
CA THR A 174 -13.52 -3.76 16.97
C THR A 174 -14.31 -4.16 15.74
N ALA A 175 -14.95 -5.33 15.78
CA ALA A 175 -15.88 -5.80 14.74
C ALA A 175 -16.89 -6.77 15.37
N GLY A 176 -18.16 -6.36 15.47
CA GLY A 176 -19.17 -7.11 16.23
C GLY A 176 -18.74 -7.32 17.67
N ASP A 177 -18.71 -8.57 18.11
CA ASP A 177 -18.28 -8.96 19.47
C ASP A 177 -16.75 -9.10 19.61
N ASN A 178 -15.98 -8.95 18.50
CA ASN A 178 -14.55 -9.07 18.54
C ASN A 178 -13.91 -7.72 18.88
N SER A 179 -12.95 -7.73 19.81
CA SER A 179 -12.14 -6.57 20.16
C SER A 179 -10.68 -6.96 20.35
N LEU A 180 -9.77 -6.18 19.82
CA LEU A 180 -8.33 -6.39 19.89
C LEU A 180 -7.64 -5.06 20.18
N THR A 181 -6.84 -5.00 21.24
CA THR A 181 -5.88 -3.89 21.45
C THR A 181 -4.46 -4.41 21.27
N ARG A 182 -3.67 -3.74 20.43
CA ARG A 182 -2.33 -4.24 20.06
C ARG A 182 -1.34 -3.12 19.81
N LYS A 183 -0.08 -3.41 20.19
CA LYS A 183 1.11 -2.71 19.68
C LYS A 183 1.70 -3.55 18.54
N THR A 184 2.03 -2.91 17.42
CA THR A 184 2.52 -3.61 16.23
C THR A 184 3.30 -2.65 15.33
N LEU A 185 3.95 -3.18 14.31
CA LEU A 185 4.49 -2.38 13.22
C LEU A 185 3.41 -2.15 12.16
N CYS A 186 3.39 -0.96 11.60
CA CYS A 186 2.54 -0.60 10.48
C CYS A 186 3.28 0.28 9.48
N THR A 187 2.62 0.59 8.39
CA THR A 187 3.10 1.47 7.34
C THR A 187 2.23 2.70 7.26
N TYR A 188 2.84 3.89 7.16
CA TYR A 188 2.19 5.11 6.68
C TYR A 188 2.77 5.46 5.32
N GLU A 189 1.91 5.67 4.34
CA GLU A 189 2.28 5.85 2.94
C GLU A 189 1.66 7.11 2.37
N TYR A 190 2.41 7.77 1.48
CA TYR A 190 1.97 8.92 0.72
C TYR A 190 2.47 8.83 -0.71
N ALA A 191 1.58 9.11 -1.66
CA ALA A 191 1.97 9.31 -3.05
C ALA A 191 1.22 10.49 -3.66
N ARG A 192 1.86 11.15 -4.64
CA ARG A 192 1.22 12.14 -5.51
C ARG A 192 1.79 12.03 -6.91
N ALA A 193 0.93 12.22 -7.90
CA ALA A 193 1.36 12.19 -9.29
C ALA A 193 0.60 13.23 -10.13
N VAL A 194 1.26 13.69 -11.20
CA VAL A 194 0.58 14.36 -12.30
C VAL A 194 -0.23 13.33 -13.09
N ASN A 195 -1.35 13.75 -13.67
CA ASN A 195 -2.26 12.84 -14.37
C ASN A 195 -1.70 12.43 -15.75
N LEU A 196 -0.65 11.59 -15.75
CA LEU A 196 -0.04 11.04 -16.96
C LEU A 196 -0.60 9.65 -17.30
N PRO A 197 -0.76 9.31 -18.59
CA PRO A 197 -1.18 7.99 -19.03
C PRO A 197 -0.01 6.99 -18.95
N LEU A 198 0.32 6.54 -17.76
CA LEU A 198 1.36 5.54 -17.54
C LEU A 198 0.81 4.13 -17.83
N PRO A 199 1.49 3.32 -18.64
CA PRO A 199 1.01 2.01 -19.06
C PRO A 199 1.31 0.93 -18.00
N PHE A 200 0.94 1.18 -16.75
CA PHE A 200 1.09 0.21 -15.69
C PHE A 200 -0.14 -0.71 -15.70
N LEU A 201 0.10 -2.02 -15.86
CA LEU A 201 -0.93 -3.02 -16.03
C LEU A 201 -1.02 -4.01 -14.88
N PHE A 202 0.04 -4.16 -14.11
CA PHE A 202 0.10 -5.03 -12.95
C PHE A 202 0.78 -4.33 -11.79
N PHE A 203 0.23 -4.56 -10.60
CA PHE A 203 0.80 -4.10 -9.35
C PHE A 203 0.53 -5.14 -8.26
N THR A 204 1.54 -5.45 -7.48
CA THR A 204 1.39 -6.10 -6.18
C THR A 204 2.31 -5.45 -5.17
N TYR A 205 1.81 -5.38 -3.96
CA TYR A 205 2.48 -4.81 -2.80
C TYR A 205 2.20 -5.71 -1.62
N GLN A 206 3.23 -6.11 -0.91
CA GLN A 206 3.07 -7.03 0.20
C GLN A 206 3.89 -6.55 1.39
N ILE A 207 3.31 -6.67 2.58
CA ILE A 207 3.94 -6.28 3.83
C ILE A 207 3.89 -7.46 4.79
N LEU A 208 5.01 -7.74 5.43
CA LEU A 208 5.09 -8.69 6.53
C LEU A 208 5.97 -8.15 7.65
N ASN A 209 5.56 -8.37 8.89
CA ASN A 209 6.38 -8.13 10.07
C ASN A 209 7.15 -9.42 10.39
N VAL A 210 8.49 -9.37 10.22
CA VAL A 210 9.36 -10.51 10.54
C VAL A 210 9.39 -10.75 12.04
N ASP A 211 9.46 -9.65 12.79
CA ASP A 211 9.43 -9.60 14.25
C ASP A 211 8.87 -8.25 14.74
N GLU A 212 9.05 -7.92 16.02
CA GLU A 212 8.55 -6.68 16.63
C GLU A 212 9.34 -5.42 16.19
N LYS A 213 10.46 -5.58 15.48
CA LYS A 213 11.35 -4.51 15.05
C LYS A 213 11.48 -4.38 13.55
N THR A 214 11.36 -5.49 12.82
CA THR A 214 11.70 -5.60 11.41
C THR A 214 10.47 -5.85 10.57
N GLN A 215 10.24 -4.98 9.59
CA GLN A 215 9.20 -5.13 8.59
C GLN A 215 9.84 -5.26 7.21
N VAL A 216 9.34 -6.19 6.40
CA VAL A 216 9.68 -6.33 4.99
C VAL A 216 8.49 -5.93 4.14
N LEU A 217 8.79 -5.10 3.14
CA LEU A 217 7.85 -4.66 2.14
C LEU A 217 8.35 -5.11 0.78
N MET A 218 7.50 -5.71 -0.02
CA MET A 218 7.82 -6.20 -1.36
C MET A 218 6.84 -5.60 -2.37
N THR A 219 7.36 -5.14 -3.52
CA THR A 219 6.51 -4.55 -4.56
C THR A 219 6.99 -4.94 -5.95
N GLU A 220 6.04 -5.13 -6.85
CA GLU A 220 6.27 -5.33 -8.28
C GLU A 220 5.25 -4.54 -9.10
N VAL A 221 5.76 -3.78 -10.07
CA VAL A 221 4.97 -3.07 -11.07
C VAL A 221 5.40 -3.53 -12.45
N LEU A 222 4.44 -4.00 -13.27
CA LEU A 222 4.69 -4.41 -14.64
C LEU A 222 3.91 -3.53 -15.63
N GLY A 223 4.56 -3.22 -16.73
CA GLY A 223 3.98 -2.59 -17.90
C GLY A 223 3.52 -3.62 -18.96
N PRO A 224 3.33 -3.16 -20.22
CA PRO A 224 2.94 -4.01 -21.34
C PRO A 224 3.90 -5.18 -21.54
N ALA A 225 3.36 -6.32 -21.93
CA ALA A 225 4.09 -7.58 -22.13
C ALA A 225 4.91 -8.05 -20.92
N GLY A 226 4.49 -7.64 -19.70
CA GLY A 226 5.17 -8.01 -18.48
C GLY A 226 6.52 -7.30 -18.25
N LEU A 227 6.77 -6.18 -18.95
CA LEU A 227 7.98 -5.39 -18.77
C LEU A 227 8.08 -4.90 -17.31
N PRO A 228 9.14 -5.25 -16.58
CA PRO A 228 9.33 -4.76 -15.23
C PRO A 228 9.58 -3.25 -15.23
N VAL A 229 8.68 -2.50 -14.59
CA VAL A 229 8.84 -1.06 -14.36
C VAL A 229 9.53 -0.82 -13.03
N HIS A 230 9.10 -1.55 -12.00
CA HIS A 230 9.67 -1.51 -10.67
C HIS A 230 9.58 -2.87 -10.01
N ARG A 231 10.63 -3.28 -9.31
CA ARG A 231 10.70 -4.47 -8.45
C ARG A 231 11.61 -4.19 -7.29
N GLY A 232 11.20 -4.55 -6.09
CA GLY A 232 12.06 -4.40 -4.94
C GLY A 232 11.49 -4.98 -3.66
N ALA A 233 12.40 -5.33 -2.76
CA ALA A 233 12.13 -5.57 -1.36
C ALA A 233 12.82 -4.49 -0.53
N TYR A 234 12.10 -4.01 0.46
CA TYR A 234 12.54 -2.98 1.39
C TYR A 234 12.51 -3.58 2.79
N ILE A 235 13.66 -3.64 3.44
CA ILE A 235 13.78 -4.11 4.80
C ILE A 235 13.92 -2.88 5.68
N ARG A 236 13.03 -2.73 6.63
CA ARG A 236 12.92 -1.57 7.51
C ARG A 236 13.00 -2.01 8.96
N ASP A 237 13.82 -1.31 9.73
CA ASP A 237 14.00 -1.57 11.15
C ASP A 237 13.60 -0.34 11.98
N VAL A 238 12.99 -0.53 13.15
CA VAL A 238 12.57 0.56 14.04
C VAL A 238 13.73 1.42 14.51
N ASP A 239 14.94 0.87 14.54
CA ASP A 239 16.17 1.58 14.91
C ASP A 239 16.67 2.53 13.78
N GLY A 240 15.88 2.69 12.70
CA GLY A 240 16.07 3.68 11.65
C GLY A 240 16.82 3.16 10.42
N ALA A 241 17.17 1.88 10.36
CA ALA A 241 17.78 1.28 9.18
C ALA A 241 16.72 0.92 8.14
N ALA A 242 16.95 1.34 6.89
CA ALA A 242 16.20 0.90 5.72
C ALA A 242 17.15 0.47 4.62
N THR A 243 16.92 -0.69 4.02
CA THR A 243 17.68 -1.20 2.88
C THR A 243 16.77 -1.58 1.74
N THR A 244 17.28 -1.41 0.51
CA THR A 244 16.52 -1.70 -0.72
C THR A 244 17.25 -2.76 -1.53
N HIS A 245 16.56 -3.83 -1.84
CA HIS A 245 17.07 -4.97 -2.60
C HIS A 245 16.24 -5.18 -3.85
N THR A 246 16.90 -5.18 -5.01
CA THR A 246 16.26 -5.32 -6.32
C THR A 246 16.91 -6.39 -7.17
N ARG A 247 17.99 -7.00 -6.67
CA ARG A 247 18.69 -8.10 -7.33
C ARG A 247 18.10 -9.44 -6.88
N GLY A 248 18.19 -10.44 -7.77
CA GLY A 248 17.67 -11.78 -7.48
C GLY A 248 16.21 -11.78 -7.04
N TYR A 249 15.45 -10.77 -7.50
CA TYR A 249 14.05 -10.63 -7.20
C TYR A 249 13.25 -11.52 -8.14
N GLU A 250 12.53 -12.46 -7.57
CA GLU A 250 11.60 -13.33 -8.27
C GLU A 250 10.25 -13.29 -7.56
N HIS A 251 9.19 -13.16 -8.33
CA HIS A 251 7.81 -13.32 -7.88
C HIS A 251 7.12 -14.31 -8.80
N THR A 252 6.54 -15.35 -8.23
CA THR A 252 5.87 -16.41 -8.99
C THR A 252 4.53 -16.73 -8.36
N VAL A 253 3.47 -16.71 -9.16
CA VAL A 253 2.17 -17.25 -8.77
C VAL A 253 2.14 -18.71 -9.19
N HIS A 254 2.10 -19.62 -8.23
CA HIS A 254 2.06 -21.06 -8.42
C HIS A 254 0.65 -21.57 -8.72
N GLU A 255 -0.34 -20.90 -8.12
CA GLU A 255 -1.75 -21.27 -8.25
C GLU A 255 -2.62 -20.02 -8.13
N TYR A 256 -3.63 -19.92 -8.97
CA TYR A 256 -4.67 -18.88 -8.85
C TYR A 256 -5.92 -19.44 -8.21
N CYS A 257 -6.72 -18.57 -7.56
CA CYS A 257 -8.05 -18.93 -7.11
C CYS A 257 -8.89 -19.44 -8.29
N PRO A 258 -9.75 -20.46 -8.08
CA PRO A 258 -10.56 -21.04 -9.16
C PRO A 258 -11.50 -20.01 -9.76
N ASP A 259 -12.05 -19.13 -8.95
CA ASP A 259 -12.98 -18.08 -9.37
C ASP A 259 -12.24 -16.75 -9.58
N GLN A 260 -12.64 -16.03 -10.63
CA GLN A 260 -12.18 -14.67 -10.87
C GLN A 260 -13.07 -13.68 -10.13
N LEU A 261 -12.46 -12.69 -9.51
CA LEU A 261 -13.20 -11.55 -8.97
C LEU A 261 -13.51 -10.56 -10.10
N THR A 262 -14.70 -9.97 -10.06
CA THR A 262 -15.11 -8.96 -11.04
C THR A 262 -15.13 -7.59 -10.38
N THR A 263 -14.32 -6.68 -10.90
CA THR A 263 -14.31 -5.29 -10.44
C THR A 263 -15.59 -4.55 -10.88
N PRO A 264 -15.97 -3.44 -10.24
CA PRO A 264 -17.18 -2.69 -10.62
C PRO A 264 -17.20 -2.21 -12.07
N ASP A 265 -16.04 -2.01 -12.72
CA ASP A 265 -15.93 -1.69 -14.14
C ASP A 265 -15.99 -2.91 -15.07
N GLY A 266 -16.32 -4.10 -14.52
CA GLY A 266 -16.53 -5.34 -15.28
C GLY A 266 -15.27 -6.11 -15.64
N HIS A 267 -14.08 -5.67 -15.21
CA HIS A 267 -12.84 -6.43 -15.44
C HIS A 267 -12.79 -7.67 -14.55
N LYS A 268 -12.45 -8.81 -15.14
CA LYS A 268 -12.27 -10.07 -14.43
C LYS A 268 -10.81 -10.26 -14.04
N MET A 269 -10.55 -10.36 -12.75
CA MET A 269 -9.22 -10.45 -12.18
C MET A 269 -8.97 -11.83 -11.56
N ARG A 270 -7.85 -12.45 -11.92
CA ARG A 270 -7.39 -13.69 -11.28
C ARG A 270 -6.64 -13.34 -10.01
N MET A 271 -7.09 -13.87 -8.88
CA MET A 271 -6.44 -13.66 -7.59
C MET A 271 -5.40 -14.76 -7.32
N PRO A 272 -4.24 -14.43 -6.73
CA PRO A 272 -3.24 -15.42 -6.39
C PRO A 272 -3.73 -16.28 -5.23
N LYS A 273 -3.68 -17.61 -5.37
CA LYS A 273 -3.97 -18.56 -4.28
C LYS A 273 -2.69 -18.99 -3.58
N ARG A 274 -1.69 -19.45 -4.34
CA ARG A 274 -0.35 -19.78 -3.85
C ARG A 274 0.70 -19.04 -4.68
N PHE A 275 1.64 -18.43 -4.01
CA PHE A 275 2.68 -17.64 -4.66
C PHE A 275 3.96 -17.66 -3.84
N GLY A 276 5.05 -17.26 -4.45
CA GLY A 276 6.34 -17.18 -3.80
C GLY A 276 7.13 -15.94 -4.16
N TRP A 277 7.95 -15.51 -3.23
CA TRP A 277 8.91 -14.43 -3.39
C TRP A 277 10.31 -14.93 -3.08
N ARG A 278 11.28 -14.48 -3.86
CA ARG A 278 12.69 -14.67 -3.58
C ARG A 278 13.44 -13.37 -3.86
N VAL A 279 14.32 -12.97 -2.94
CA VAL A 279 15.17 -11.80 -3.10
C VAL A 279 16.56 -12.12 -2.61
N ALA A 280 17.59 -11.76 -3.38
CA ALA A 280 18.99 -11.86 -3.00
C ALA A 280 19.50 -10.55 -2.37
N GLY A 281 20.43 -10.68 -1.45
CA GLY A 281 21.24 -9.59 -0.94
C GLY A 281 22.24 -9.05 -1.99
N ASP A 282 22.96 -8.00 -1.63
CA ASP A 282 23.97 -7.40 -2.52
C ASP A 282 25.16 -8.34 -2.79
N ASP A 283 25.41 -9.27 -1.90
CA ASP A 283 26.42 -10.35 -2.02
C ASP A 283 25.94 -11.52 -2.90
N GLY A 284 24.69 -11.51 -3.34
CA GLY A 284 24.05 -12.58 -4.11
C GLY A 284 23.55 -13.76 -3.28
N ALA A 285 23.72 -13.75 -1.95
CA ALA A 285 23.12 -14.74 -1.08
C ALA A 285 21.60 -14.53 -0.97
N GLU A 286 20.87 -15.61 -0.73
CA GLU A 286 19.43 -15.52 -0.49
C GLU A 286 19.15 -14.73 0.79
N LEU A 287 18.44 -13.61 0.64
CA LEU A 287 18.12 -12.72 1.76
C LEU A 287 16.75 -13.04 2.36
N ILE A 288 15.78 -13.31 1.49
CA ILE A 288 14.42 -13.66 1.90
C ILE A 288 13.78 -14.59 0.86
N THR A 289 13.09 -15.59 1.37
CA THR A 289 12.16 -16.43 0.60
C THR A 289 10.85 -16.52 1.34
N ILE A 290 9.75 -16.40 0.59
CA ILE A 290 8.39 -16.50 1.10
C ILE A 290 7.59 -17.45 0.21
N ASP A 291 6.91 -18.38 0.85
CA ASP A 291 5.84 -19.20 0.26
C ASP A 291 4.53 -18.76 0.90
N GLY A 292 3.67 -18.09 0.13
CA GLY A 292 2.42 -17.49 0.57
C GLY A 292 1.20 -18.26 0.09
N THR A 293 0.16 -18.26 0.91
CA THR A 293 -1.18 -18.76 0.57
C THR A 293 -2.21 -17.72 1.00
N SER A 294 -2.99 -17.17 0.06
CA SER A 294 -4.00 -16.16 0.35
C SER A 294 -5.13 -16.72 1.21
N ASN A 295 -5.70 -15.87 2.06
CA ASN A 295 -6.76 -16.23 2.99
C ASN A 295 -8.17 -16.07 2.40
N ASP A 296 -8.28 -15.75 1.11
CA ASP A 296 -9.54 -15.51 0.39
C ASP A 296 -10.38 -14.35 0.95
N ASP A 297 -9.75 -13.39 1.64
CA ASP A 297 -10.36 -12.22 2.29
C ASP A 297 -10.14 -10.92 1.48
N PHE A 298 -10.03 -11.03 0.17
CA PHE A 298 -9.81 -9.90 -0.71
C PHE A 298 -10.99 -8.93 -0.75
N ALA A 299 -10.72 -7.65 -0.45
CA ALA A 299 -11.66 -6.54 -0.52
C ALA A 299 -11.29 -5.58 -1.66
N TYR A 300 -12.31 -5.15 -2.42
CA TYR A 300 -12.14 -4.17 -3.49
C TYR A 300 -11.97 -2.75 -2.92
N GLY A 301 -11.14 -1.93 -3.58
CA GLY A 301 -11.03 -0.50 -3.26
C GLY A 301 -9.64 0.08 -3.40
N LEU A 302 -8.63 -0.77 -3.59
CA LEU A 302 -7.29 -0.33 -3.93
C LEU A 302 -7.21 0.00 -5.42
N GLY A 303 -7.19 1.28 -5.79
CA GLY A 303 -7.15 1.61 -7.21
C GLY A 303 -8.25 0.89 -7.98
N THR A 304 -7.88 0.02 -8.93
CA THR A 304 -8.79 -0.85 -9.66
C THR A 304 -8.65 -2.31 -9.23
N GLY A 305 -8.18 -2.58 -8.02
CA GLY A 305 -7.88 -3.91 -7.52
C GLY A 305 -8.32 -4.16 -6.08
N TYR A 306 -7.64 -5.07 -5.44
CA TYR A 306 -8.02 -5.68 -4.17
C TYR A 306 -6.89 -5.63 -3.16
N ALA A 307 -7.26 -5.53 -1.89
CA ALA A 307 -6.38 -5.75 -0.75
C ALA A 307 -6.87 -6.95 0.08
N GLY A 308 -5.96 -7.63 0.77
CA GLY A 308 -6.29 -8.79 1.59
C GLY A 308 -5.11 -9.30 2.39
N SER A 309 -5.20 -10.53 2.86
CA SER A 309 -4.13 -11.16 3.63
C SER A 309 -3.73 -12.55 3.10
N TYR A 310 -2.57 -13.00 3.57
CA TYR A 310 -2.05 -14.34 3.27
C TYR A 310 -1.28 -14.90 4.45
N HIS A 311 -1.32 -16.20 4.63
CA HIS A 311 -0.36 -16.91 5.49
C HIS A 311 0.91 -17.17 4.72
N TYR A 312 2.04 -17.08 5.41
CA TYR A 312 3.34 -17.39 4.83
C TYR A 312 4.20 -18.26 5.71
N THR A 313 5.07 -19.02 5.07
CA THR A 313 6.29 -19.60 5.63
C THR A 313 7.47 -19.17 4.77
N GLY A 314 8.67 -19.19 5.34
CA GLY A 314 9.85 -18.79 4.57
C GLY A 314 11.11 -18.70 5.41
N ARG A 315 12.08 -17.98 4.88
CA ARG A 315 13.35 -17.70 5.55
C ARG A 315 13.70 -16.21 5.39
N PHE A 316 14.28 -15.64 6.41
CA PHE A 316 14.84 -14.30 6.39
C PHE A 316 16.21 -14.33 7.06
N ARG A 317 17.28 -13.97 6.31
CA ARG A 317 18.68 -14.03 6.80
C ARG A 317 18.99 -15.38 7.47
N ASP A 318 18.67 -16.47 6.77
CA ASP A 318 18.83 -17.86 7.20
C ASP A 318 17.93 -18.33 8.37
N ALA A 319 17.21 -17.46 9.03
CA ALA A 319 16.25 -17.82 10.06
C ALA A 319 14.88 -18.18 9.44
N PRO A 320 14.21 -19.24 9.92
CA PRO A 320 12.85 -19.55 9.49
C PRO A 320 11.88 -18.48 10.01
N ILE A 321 10.93 -18.09 9.16
CA ILE A 321 9.86 -17.15 9.50
C ILE A 321 8.50 -17.70 9.06
N ALA A 322 7.45 -17.33 9.79
CA ALA A 322 6.08 -17.65 9.44
C ALA A 322 5.13 -16.61 10.06
N GLY A 323 3.99 -16.38 9.45
CA GLY A 323 3.01 -15.43 9.95
C GLY A 323 1.91 -15.12 8.96
N THR A 324 1.25 -13.98 9.18
CA THR A 324 0.25 -13.40 8.28
C THR A 324 0.81 -12.11 7.68
N GLY A 325 0.78 -12.02 6.36
CA GLY A 325 1.14 -10.83 5.59
C GLY A 325 -0.09 -10.12 5.03
N TYR A 326 0.11 -8.86 4.64
CA TYR A 326 -0.83 -8.05 3.88
C TYR A 326 -0.46 -8.07 2.41
N ILE A 327 -1.45 -8.13 1.51
CA ILE A 327 -1.25 -8.15 0.06
C ILE A 327 -2.20 -7.20 -0.65
N GLU A 328 -1.66 -6.47 -1.60
CA GLU A 328 -2.38 -5.70 -2.61
C GLU A 328 -2.18 -6.35 -3.98
N TRP A 329 -3.26 -6.40 -4.76
CA TRP A 329 -3.24 -7.07 -6.06
C TRP A 329 -4.09 -6.35 -7.08
N ILE A 330 -3.45 -5.87 -8.14
CA ILE A 330 -4.10 -5.27 -9.31
C ILE A 330 -3.55 -5.93 -10.56
N ASP A 331 -4.36 -6.63 -11.31
CA ASP A 331 -3.97 -7.25 -12.59
C ASP A 331 -4.93 -6.84 -13.71
N ARG A 332 -4.46 -5.93 -14.55
CA ARG A 332 -5.18 -5.39 -15.71
C ARG A 332 -4.56 -5.85 -17.04
N ARG A 333 -3.77 -6.92 -17.01
CA ARG A 333 -3.13 -7.53 -18.19
C ARG A 333 -4.11 -8.33 -19.02
#